data_29df31b720dc80b209a287d5bbb123be
#
_entry.id   29df31b720dc80b209a287d5bbb123be
#
_cell.length_a   1.000
_cell.length_b   1.000
_cell.length_c   1.000
_cell.angle_alpha   90.00
_cell.angle_beta   90.00
_cell.angle_gamma   90.00
#
_symmetry.space_group_name_H-M   'P 1'
#
loop_
_entity.id
_entity.type
_entity.pdbx_description
1 polymer ?
#
loop_
_entity_poly.entity_id
_entity_poly.type
_entity_poly.pdbx_seq_one_letter_code
_entity_poly.pdbx_strand_id
1 'polypeptide(L)'
;MDDQVLRNLGDRLEYLRGLDKRKEEVTGSIEAQNAMTPELQAALAGAKTLAEVEDIYRPYKPKRKTRASIARARGLQPLADATLKQDANFDPQTAAKDYLNEEVPDAAAALAGAQDIIAETISDDAHCRAELRRYYHAFGMVKSVKAKDEDSVYTQYYDYTEPVAKIPGHRILALDRGEREGFLKVSIAVEAERAGGIVAWMFARKKTGGASAAIVEAAALDAYSRLIHPSLENELRAELTAKAAEGAITVFGENLRQLLLQPPIRGKTVMGLDPGYRMGCKVAVVDPTGKVLDTNVVYPVPEFKRVDQAKKTIKSMVLKNEVEVMAIGIFFTTSYILRSTVGVSCILPVEKVFGCTDIRFCISCDYHFSQLLRTGIQGRIQDICI
;
A
#
# COMPACT_ATOMS: atom_id res chain seq x y z
N MET A 1 27.42 18.44 -3.86
CA MET A 1 26.66 17.21 -3.53
C MET A 1 25.27 17.43 -4.09
N ASP A 2 24.73 16.48 -4.84
CA ASP A 2 23.41 16.60 -5.47
C ASP A 2 22.31 16.56 -4.39
N ASP A 3 21.28 17.39 -4.52
CA ASP A 3 20.15 17.47 -3.58
C ASP A 3 19.47 16.12 -3.39
N GLN A 4 19.41 15.30 -4.45
CA GLN A 4 18.84 13.97 -4.37
C GLN A 4 19.65 13.03 -3.48
N VAL A 5 20.98 13.12 -3.53
CA VAL A 5 21.88 12.34 -2.67
C VAL A 5 21.72 12.75 -1.21
N LEU A 6 21.54 14.05 -0.93
CA LEU A 6 21.27 14.54 0.43
C LEU A 6 19.93 14.07 0.98
N ARG A 7 18.88 14.06 0.16
CA ARG A 7 17.55 13.52 0.54
C ARG A 7 17.66 12.04 0.85
N ASN A 8 18.22 11.24 -0.06
CA ASN A 8 18.39 9.81 0.15
C ASN A 8 19.20 9.50 1.42
N LEU A 9 20.21 10.32 1.73
CA LEU A 9 20.97 10.21 2.97
C LEU A 9 20.13 10.55 4.19
N GLY A 10 19.30 11.60 4.11
CA GLY A 10 18.34 11.98 5.15
C GLY A 10 17.35 10.89 5.46
N ASP A 11 16.68 10.36 4.42
CA ASP A 11 15.69 9.27 4.53
C ASP A 11 16.32 8.01 5.13
N ARG A 12 17.56 7.68 4.70
CA ARG A 12 18.29 6.54 5.25
C ARG A 12 18.67 6.74 6.72
N LEU A 13 19.06 7.94 7.08
CA LEU A 13 19.38 8.29 8.48
C LEU A 13 18.15 8.20 9.37
N GLU A 14 17.01 8.70 8.90
CA GLU A 14 15.73 8.62 9.62
C GLU A 14 15.29 7.16 9.81
N TYR A 15 15.39 6.35 8.76
CA TYR A 15 15.14 4.91 8.85
C TYR A 15 16.04 4.23 9.90
N LEU A 16 17.34 4.50 9.91
CA LEU A 16 18.29 3.90 10.86
C LEU A 16 18.00 4.34 12.29
N ARG A 17 17.69 5.62 12.51
CA ARG A 17 17.25 6.11 13.84
C ARG A 17 15.95 5.45 14.29
N GLY A 18 15.00 5.27 13.38
CA GLY A 18 13.78 4.52 13.65
C GLY A 18 14.03 3.06 14.02
N LEU A 19 14.97 2.42 13.33
CA LEU A 19 15.40 1.05 13.63
C LEU A 19 16.06 0.95 15.01
N ASP A 20 16.98 1.85 15.34
CA ASP A 20 17.68 1.86 16.64
C ASP A 20 16.70 2.12 17.79
N LYS A 21 15.82 3.11 17.63
CA LYS A 21 14.74 3.36 18.60
C LYS A 21 13.87 2.12 18.81
N ARG A 22 13.51 1.42 17.72
CA ARG A 22 12.71 0.21 17.82
C ARG A 22 13.45 -0.91 18.54
N LYS A 23 14.76 -1.08 18.31
CA LYS A 23 15.59 -2.02 19.05
C LYS A 23 15.60 -1.72 20.55
N GLU A 24 15.74 -0.46 20.94
CA GLU A 24 15.70 -0.02 22.34
C GLU A 24 14.34 -0.35 23.01
N GLU A 25 13.23 -0.03 22.34
CA GLU A 25 11.88 -0.34 22.82
C GLU A 25 11.67 -1.84 23.03
N VAL A 26 12.12 -2.66 22.07
CA VAL A 26 12.03 -4.12 22.12
C VAL A 26 12.92 -4.66 23.24
N THR A 27 14.15 -4.19 23.36
CA THR A 27 15.08 -4.57 24.44
C THR A 27 14.45 -4.30 25.79
N GLY A 28 13.97 -3.08 26.04
CA GLY A 28 13.31 -2.72 27.29
C GLY A 28 12.06 -3.57 27.58
N SER A 29 11.28 -3.93 26.55
CA SER A 29 10.11 -4.81 26.72
C SER A 29 10.48 -6.23 27.12
N ILE A 30 11.57 -6.79 26.59
CA ILE A 30 12.05 -8.14 26.89
C ILE A 30 12.72 -8.15 28.28
N GLU A 31 13.48 -7.11 28.63
CA GLU A 31 14.09 -6.95 29.94
C GLU A 31 13.02 -6.87 31.05
N ALA A 32 11.95 -6.14 30.82
CA ALA A 32 10.83 -6.04 31.75
C ALA A 32 10.14 -7.42 32.01
N GLN A 33 10.28 -8.37 31.11
CA GLN A 33 9.81 -9.74 31.26
C GLN A 33 10.85 -10.67 31.87
N ASN A 34 12.05 -10.18 32.24
CA ASN A 34 13.20 -10.97 32.71
C ASN A 34 13.60 -12.10 31.74
N ALA A 35 13.40 -11.89 30.43
CA ALA A 35 13.64 -12.89 29.38
C ALA A 35 14.86 -12.56 28.51
N MET A 36 15.62 -11.49 28.82
CA MET A 36 16.80 -11.11 28.05
C MET A 36 17.96 -12.09 28.30
N THR A 37 18.54 -12.61 27.22
CA THR A 37 19.76 -13.40 27.22
C THR A 37 20.85 -12.72 26.39
N PRO A 38 22.14 -13.06 26.64
CA PRO A 38 23.25 -12.50 25.85
C PRO A 38 23.13 -12.77 24.35
N GLU A 39 22.63 -13.97 23.97
CA GLU A 39 22.41 -14.36 22.59
C GLU A 39 21.31 -13.52 21.94
N LEU A 40 20.23 -13.27 22.67
CA LEU A 40 19.11 -12.44 22.21
C LEU A 40 19.52 -10.99 22.03
N GLN A 41 20.30 -10.46 22.97
CA GLN A 41 20.87 -9.12 22.88
C GLN A 41 21.79 -8.98 21.65
N ALA A 42 22.63 -9.98 21.40
CA ALA A 42 23.49 -10.00 20.21
C ALA A 42 22.67 -10.09 18.91
N ALA A 43 21.60 -10.88 18.89
CA ALA A 43 20.69 -10.99 17.75
C ALA A 43 19.98 -9.66 17.45
N LEU A 44 19.46 -8.97 18.48
CA LEU A 44 18.81 -7.64 18.33
C LEU A 44 19.82 -6.60 17.86
N ALA A 45 21.03 -6.58 18.41
CA ALA A 45 22.09 -5.67 17.96
C ALA A 45 22.45 -5.91 16.50
N GLY A 46 22.54 -7.18 16.06
CA GLY A 46 22.87 -7.58 14.69
C GLY A 46 21.75 -7.36 13.66
N ALA A 47 20.50 -7.19 14.08
CA ALA A 47 19.38 -7.00 13.19
C ALA A 47 19.54 -5.74 12.32
N LYS A 48 19.34 -5.88 11.02
CA LYS A 48 19.55 -4.81 10.01
C LYS A 48 18.25 -4.21 9.50
N THR A 49 17.12 -4.85 9.76
CA THR A 49 15.80 -4.45 9.31
C THR A 49 14.79 -4.48 10.43
N LEU A 50 13.71 -3.68 10.30
CA LEU A 50 12.58 -3.71 11.24
C LEU A 50 11.91 -5.09 11.28
N ALA A 51 11.84 -5.77 10.14
CA ALA A 51 11.26 -7.12 10.07
C ALA A 51 12.05 -8.13 10.93
N GLU A 52 13.39 -8.07 10.88
CA GLU A 52 14.24 -8.91 11.74
C GLU A 52 14.03 -8.63 13.23
N VAL A 53 13.92 -7.34 13.61
CA VAL A 53 13.65 -6.94 15.00
C VAL A 53 12.27 -7.45 15.46
N GLU A 54 11.24 -7.30 14.62
CA GLU A 54 9.89 -7.79 14.94
C GLU A 54 9.82 -9.32 15.03
N ASP A 55 10.56 -10.04 14.18
CA ASP A 55 10.61 -11.50 14.23
C ASP A 55 11.30 -11.98 15.53
N ILE A 56 12.40 -11.34 15.96
CA ILE A 56 13.07 -11.64 17.23
C ILE A 56 12.15 -11.32 18.43
N TYR A 57 11.39 -10.23 18.36
CA TYR A 57 10.48 -9.81 19.42
C TYR A 57 9.21 -10.66 19.52
N ARG A 58 8.82 -11.34 18.46
CA ARG A 58 7.53 -12.02 18.31
C ARG A 58 7.19 -13.00 19.44
N PRO A 59 8.12 -13.86 19.94
CA PRO A 59 7.85 -14.75 21.07
C PRO A 59 7.52 -13.99 22.38
N TYR A 60 8.06 -12.78 22.54
CA TYR A 60 7.96 -11.95 23.76
C TYR A 60 6.83 -10.93 23.69
N LYS A 61 6.23 -10.77 22.50
CA LYS A 61 5.15 -9.79 22.31
C LYS A 61 3.90 -10.22 23.07
N PRO A 62 3.30 -9.34 23.92
CA PRO A 62 2.05 -9.64 24.62
C PRO A 62 0.97 -10.08 23.62
N LYS A 63 0.50 -11.30 23.75
CA LYS A 63 -0.53 -11.88 22.89
C LYS A 63 -1.88 -11.81 23.56
N ARG A 64 -2.93 -11.55 22.79
CA ARG A 64 -4.32 -11.70 23.26
C ARG A 64 -4.61 -13.21 23.42
N LYS A 65 -5.82 -13.57 23.97
CA LYS A 65 -6.23 -14.96 24.10
C LYS A 65 -6.10 -15.71 22.79
N THR A 66 -5.06 -16.56 22.69
CA THR A 66 -4.81 -17.48 21.57
C THR A 66 -5.16 -18.89 21.99
N ARG A 67 -5.32 -19.84 21.04
CA ARG A 67 -5.50 -21.25 21.36
C ARG A 67 -4.34 -21.78 22.21
N ALA A 68 -3.12 -21.41 21.86
CA ALA A 68 -1.92 -21.78 22.62
C ALA A 68 -1.91 -21.17 24.02
N SER A 69 -2.34 -19.91 24.21
CA SER A 69 -2.40 -19.30 25.54
C SER A 69 -3.44 -19.99 26.44
N ILE A 70 -4.56 -20.43 25.87
CA ILE A 70 -5.57 -21.21 26.59
C ILE A 70 -5.00 -22.59 26.96
N ALA A 71 -4.31 -23.25 26.03
CA ALA A 71 -3.67 -24.54 26.30
C ALA A 71 -2.56 -24.44 27.36
N ARG A 72 -1.78 -23.35 27.40
CA ARG A 72 -0.80 -23.07 28.46
C ARG A 72 -1.48 -22.88 29.82
N ALA A 73 -2.60 -22.14 29.86
CA ALA A 73 -3.36 -21.98 31.11
C ALA A 73 -3.90 -23.30 31.66
N ARG A 74 -4.17 -24.28 30.79
CA ARG A 74 -4.56 -25.65 31.14
C ARG A 74 -3.42 -26.53 31.56
N GLY A 75 -2.17 -26.01 31.61
CA GLY A 75 -0.98 -26.76 32.08
C GLY A 75 -0.34 -27.66 31.01
N LEU A 76 -0.66 -27.48 29.71
CA LEU A 76 -0.19 -28.36 28.64
C LEU A 76 1.21 -28.02 28.10
N GLN A 77 1.87 -26.95 28.60
CA GLN A 77 3.19 -26.53 28.13
C GLN A 77 4.26 -27.67 28.26
N PRO A 78 4.37 -28.43 29.39
CA PRO A 78 5.37 -29.45 29.50
C PRO A 78 5.16 -30.61 28.51
N LEU A 79 3.90 -30.95 28.19
CA LEU A 79 3.56 -31.95 27.17
C LEU A 79 4.00 -31.47 25.76
N ALA A 80 3.77 -30.21 25.46
CA ALA A 80 4.20 -29.60 24.20
C ALA A 80 5.73 -29.59 24.06
N ASP A 81 6.44 -29.21 25.12
CA ASP A 81 7.92 -29.18 25.15
C ASP A 81 8.53 -30.57 25.01
N ALA A 82 7.98 -31.59 25.69
CA ALA A 82 8.43 -32.98 25.55
C ALA A 82 8.15 -33.50 24.13
N THR A 83 6.99 -33.22 23.57
CA THR A 83 6.64 -33.61 22.20
C THR A 83 7.55 -32.93 21.17
N LEU A 84 7.88 -31.65 21.34
CA LEU A 84 8.74 -30.88 20.45
C LEU A 84 10.20 -31.36 20.47
N LYS A 85 10.69 -31.92 21.59
CA LYS A 85 12.02 -32.53 21.67
C LYS A 85 12.16 -33.78 20.79
N GLN A 86 11.06 -34.48 20.52
CA GLN A 86 10.99 -35.64 19.62
C GLN A 86 11.96 -36.74 20.02
N ASP A 87 12.00 -37.08 21.31
CA ASP A 87 12.74 -38.22 21.78
C ASP A 87 12.13 -39.53 21.24
N ALA A 88 12.99 -40.45 20.75
CA ALA A 88 12.54 -41.70 20.13
C ALA A 88 11.73 -42.62 21.07
N ASN A 89 11.99 -42.51 22.36
CA ASN A 89 11.35 -43.33 23.41
C ASN A 89 10.13 -42.63 24.05
N PHE A 90 9.82 -41.40 23.65
CA PHE A 90 8.70 -40.64 24.19
C PHE A 90 7.43 -40.95 23.41
N ASP A 91 6.41 -41.44 24.10
CA ASP A 91 5.07 -41.62 23.53
C ASP A 91 4.13 -40.52 24.02
N PRO A 92 3.80 -39.53 23.13
CA PRO A 92 2.94 -38.41 23.47
C PRO A 92 1.53 -38.84 23.90
N GLN A 93 1.02 -39.98 23.36
CA GLN A 93 -0.32 -40.46 23.67
C GLN A 93 -0.42 -41.01 25.11
N THR A 94 0.60 -41.69 25.54
CA THR A 94 0.69 -42.18 26.92
C THR A 94 0.90 -41.00 27.88
N ALA A 95 1.82 -40.08 27.57
CA ALA A 95 2.11 -38.92 28.39
C ALA A 95 0.91 -38.00 28.52
N ALA A 96 0.07 -37.88 27.50
CA ALA A 96 -1.12 -37.02 27.50
C ALA A 96 -2.14 -37.38 28.61
N LYS A 97 -2.12 -38.63 29.06
CA LYS A 97 -3.02 -39.10 30.15
C LYS A 97 -2.69 -38.44 31.49
N ASP A 98 -1.46 -38.01 31.71
CA ASP A 98 -1.01 -37.38 32.95
C ASP A 98 -1.48 -35.91 33.06
N TYR A 99 -2.02 -35.34 31.97
CA TYR A 99 -2.46 -33.94 31.87
C TYR A 99 -3.99 -33.78 31.83
N LEU A 100 -4.73 -34.88 32.15
CA LEU A 100 -6.18 -34.83 32.21
C LEU A 100 -6.66 -34.00 33.43
N ASN A 101 -7.58 -33.09 33.21
CA ASN A 101 -8.22 -32.29 34.26
C ASN A 101 -9.65 -31.89 33.81
N GLU A 102 -10.37 -31.13 34.66
CA GLU A 102 -11.75 -30.73 34.35
C GLU A 102 -11.87 -29.97 33.02
N GLU A 103 -10.84 -29.23 32.58
CA GLU A 103 -10.81 -28.50 31.32
C GLU A 103 -10.21 -29.32 30.16
N VAL A 104 -9.60 -30.44 30.41
CA VAL A 104 -8.96 -31.36 29.45
C VAL A 104 -9.52 -32.76 29.64
N PRO A 105 -10.66 -33.09 29.04
CA PRO A 105 -11.44 -34.29 29.34
C PRO A 105 -10.77 -35.60 28.85
N ASP A 106 -9.96 -35.54 27.83
CA ASP A 106 -9.34 -36.71 27.22
C ASP A 106 -7.93 -36.44 26.67
N ALA A 107 -7.17 -37.52 26.36
CA ALA A 107 -5.83 -37.41 25.82
C ALA A 107 -5.80 -36.72 24.42
N ALA A 108 -6.85 -36.84 23.64
CA ALA A 108 -6.94 -36.17 22.35
C ALA A 108 -7.00 -34.63 22.51
N ALA A 109 -7.76 -34.14 23.50
CA ALA A 109 -7.82 -32.71 23.85
C ALA A 109 -6.48 -32.21 24.38
N ALA A 110 -5.77 -33.01 25.19
CA ALA A 110 -4.42 -32.71 25.68
C ALA A 110 -3.43 -32.56 24.51
N LEU A 111 -3.43 -33.52 23.59
CA LEU A 111 -2.55 -33.50 22.41
C LEU A 111 -2.91 -32.33 21.46
N ALA A 112 -4.18 -32.06 21.25
CA ALA A 112 -4.60 -30.90 20.44
C ALA A 112 -4.12 -29.57 21.05
N GLY A 113 -4.23 -29.42 22.39
CA GLY A 113 -3.69 -28.25 23.08
C GLY A 113 -2.17 -28.13 23.00
N ALA A 114 -1.45 -29.26 23.16
CA ALA A 114 -0.01 -29.29 22.97
C ALA A 114 0.39 -28.95 21.54
N GLN A 115 -0.37 -29.42 20.54
CA GLN A 115 -0.18 -29.11 19.12
C GLN A 115 -0.39 -27.62 18.84
N ASP A 116 -1.40 -26.96 19.43
CA ASP A 116 -1.60 -25.52 19.33
C ASP A 116 -0.44 -24.71 19.90
N ILE A 117 0.17 -25.15 21.02
CA ILE A 117 1.36 -24.54 21.60
C ILE A 117 2.56 -24.70 20.66
N ILE A 118 2.78 -25.90 20.13
CA ILE A 118 3.87 -26.17 19.18
C ILE A 118 3.69 -25.33 17.91
N ALA A 119 2.49 -25.26 17.36
CA ALA A 119 2.20 -24.45 16.18
C ALA A 119 2.50 -22.97 16.41
N GLU A 120 2.16 -22.42 17.58
CA GLU A 120 2.50 -21.03 17.90
C GLU A 120 4.01 -20.85 18.06
N THR A 121 4.71 -21.77 18.69
CA THR A 121 6.18 -21.75 18.83
C THR A 121 6.87 -21.76 17.47
N ILE A 122 6.43 -22.62 16.56
CA ILE A 122 6.94 -22.69 15.18
C ILE A 122 6.65 -21.38 14.43
N SER A 123 5.47 -20.80 14.60
CA SER A 123 5.09 -19.57 13.92
C SER A 123 5.90 -18.35 14.38
N ASP A 124 6.47 -18.40 15.58
CA ASP A 124 7.28 -17.34 16.16
C ASP A 124 8.78 -17.52 15.89
N ASP A 125 9.17 -18.62 15.25
CA ASP A 125 10.57 -18.87 14.92
C ASP A 125 11.06 -17.92 13.83
N ALA A 126 12.04 -17.08 14.17
CA ALA A 126 12.56 -16.04 13.27
C ALA A 126 13.27 -16.63 12.04
N HIS A 127 13.97 -17.78 12.20
CA HIS A 127 14.66 -18.42 11.10
C HIS A 127 13.68 -19.02 10.08
N CYS A 128 12.65 -19.69 10.56
CA CYS A 128 11.56 -20.22 9.72
C CYS A 128 10.88 -19.09 8.93
N ARG A 129 10.57 -17.98 9.58
CA ARG A 129 9.95 -16.82 8.92
C ARG A 129 10.87 -16.21 7.85
N ALA A 130 12.16 -16.06 8.14
CA ALA A 130 13.13 -15.53 7.19
C ALA A 130 13.26 -16.42 5.93
N GLU A 131 13.28 -17.76 6.10
CA GLU A 131 13.31 -18.71 4.99
C GLU A 131 12.04 -18.64 4.13
N LEU A 132 10.88 -18.62 4.78
CA LEU A 132 9.61 -18.50 4.07
C LEU A 132 9.48 -17.15 3.37
N ARG A 133 9.90 -16.05 4.00
CA ARG A 133 9.92 -14.72 3.37
C ARG A 133 10.73 -14.74 2.06
N ARG A 134 11.93 -15.35 2.08
CA ARG A 134 12.74 -15.53 0.87
C ARG A 134 12.01 -16.36 -0.18
N TYR A 135 11.34 -17.44 0.25
CA TYR A 135 10.55 -18.27 -0.64
C TYR A 135 9.39 -17.49 -1.30
N TYR A 136 8.67 -16.68 -0.53
CA TYR A 136 7.57 -15.84 -1.03
C TYR A 136 8.04 -14.78 -2.03
N HIS A 137 9.17 -14.13 -1.78
CA HIS A 137 9.76 -13.18 -2.73
C HIS A 137 10.19 -13.84 -4.04
N ALA A 138 10.71 -15.05 -3.98
CA ALA A 138 11.21 -15.76 -5.16
C ALA A 138 10.10 -16.42 -6.00
N PHE A 139 9.10 -17.01 -5.34
CA PHE A 139 8.10 -17.87 -5.97
C PHE A 139 6.64 -17.39 -5.77
N GLY A 140 6.43 -16.34 -5.02
CA GLY A 140 5.09 -15.78 -4.79
C GLY A 140 4.48 -15.22 -6.07
N MET A 141 3.17 -15.41 -6.21
CA MET A 141 2.37 -14.89 -7.30
C MET A 141 1.30 -13.96 -6.74
N VAL A 142 1.28 -12.71 -7.18
CA VAL A 142 0.15 -11.82 -6.92
C VAL A 142 -1.01 -12.31 -7.75
N LYS A 143 -2.11 -12.65 -7.10
CA LYS A 143 -3.33 -13.15 -7.74
C LYS A 143 -4.48 -12.21 -7.43
N SER A 144 -5.25 -11.86 -8.45
CA SER A 144 -6.47 -11.07 -8.32
C SER A 144 -7.64 -11.77 -8.96
N VAL A 145 -8.77 -11.77 -8.29
CA VAL A 145 -10.03 -12.31 -8.78
C VAL A 145 -11.15 -11.29 -8.64
N LYS A 146 -12.14 -11.40 -9.49
CA LYS A 146 -13.36 -10.59 -9.44
C LYS A 146 -14.09 -10.79 -8.12
N ALA A 147 -14.43 -9.70 -7.41
CA ALA A 147 -15.16 -9.74 -6.15
C ALA A 147 -16.66 -9.41 -6.31
N LYS A 148 -17.03 -8.62 -7.34
CA LYS A 148 -18.41 -8.27 -7.68
C LYS A 148 -18.67 -8.56 -9.14
N ASP A 149 -19.89 -9.00 -9.46
CA ASP A 149 -20.30 -9.30 -10.86
C ASP A 149 -20.79 -8.04 -11.59
N GLU A 150 -19.92 -7.03 -11.62
CA GLU A 150 -20.16 -5.76 -12.30
C GLU A 150 -18.96 -5.41 -13.17
N ASP A 151 -19.22 -4.77 -14.30
CA ASP A 151 -18.15 -4.24 -15.15
C ASP A 151 -17.53 -3.00 -14.50
N SER A 152 -16.21 -2.93 -14.53
CA SER A 152 -15.46 -1.82 -13.96
C SER A 152 -14.20 -1.52 -14.76
N VAL A 153 -13.52 -0.44 -14.42
CA VAL A 153 -12.20 -0.11 -14.98
C VAL A 153 -11.13 -1.16 -14.63
N TYR A 154 -11.45 -2.11 -13.74
CA TYR A 154 -10.55 -3.16 -13.28
C TYR A 154 -10.74 -4.50 -14.02
N THR A 155 -11.53 -4.54 -15.10
CA THR A 155 -11.83 -5.77 -15.86
C THR A 155 -10.57 -6.56 -16.25
N GLN A 156 -9.48 -5.87 -16.61
CA GLN A 156 -8.20 -6.51 -16.93
C GLN A 156 -7.55 -7.27 -15.75
N TYR A 157 -8.03 -7.05 -14.52
CA TYR A 157 -7.53 -7.69 -13.30
C TYR A 157 -8.50 -8.70 -12.70
N TYR A 158 -9.62 -9.04 -13.36
CA TYR A 158 -10.62 -9.96 -12.83
C TYR A 158 -10.15 -11.42 -12.75
N ASP A 159 -9.20 -11.81 -13.57
CA ASP A 159 -8.46 -13.07 -13.48
C ASP A 159 -7.00 -12.79 -13.84
N TYR A 160 -6.28 -12.31 -12.85
CA TYR A 160 -4.93 -11.82 -13.06
C TYR A 160 -3.94 -12.52 -12.14
N THR A 161 -2.78 -12.91 -12.69
CA THR A 161 -1.69 -13.54 -11.93
C THR A 161 -0.36 -13.08 -12.48
N GLU A 162 0.53 -12.58 -11.60
CA GLU A 162 1.88 -12.16 -11.96
C GLU A 162 2.88 -12.43 -10.83
N PRO A 163 4.15 -12.82 -11.13
CA PRO A 163 5.16 -13.05 -10.11
C PRO A 163 5.44 -11.80 -9.28
N VAL A 164 5.51 -11.97 -7.95
CA VAL A 164 5.88 -10.91 -7.00
C VAL A 164 7.19 -10.20 -7.41
N ALA A 165 8.19 -10.98 -7.83
CA ALA A 165 9.49 -10.45 -8.22
C ALA A 165 9.48 -9.55 -9.47
N LYS A 166 8.43 -9.61 -10.30
CA LYS A 166 8.37 -8.93 -11.60
C LYS A 166 7.25 -7.90 -11.72
N ILE A 167 6.26 -7.94 -10.86
CA ILE A 167 5.09 -7.08 -10.95
C ILE A 167 5.47 -5.58 -10.83
N PRO A 168 5.10 -4.72 -11.79
CA PRO A 168 5.39 -3.31 -11.72
C PRO A 168 4.49 -2.57 -10.74
N GLY A 169 5.04 -1.52 -10.09
CA GLY A 169 4.36 -0.79 -9.01
C GLY A 169 2.99 -0.21 -9.40
N HIS A 170 2.83 0.28 -10.63
CA HIS A 170 1.53 0.82 -11.07
C HIS A 170 0.41 -0.23 -11.09
N ARG A 171 0.75 -1.52 -11.32
CA ARG A 171 -0.23 -2.61 -11.24
C ARG A 171 -0.60 -2.93 -9.79
N ILE A 172 0.39 -2.94 -8.89
CA ILE A 172 0.12 -3.09 -7.44
C ILE A 172 -0.86 -2.02 -6.98
N LEU A 173 -0.60 -0.75 -7.29
CA LEU A 173 -1.50 0.35 -6.90
C LEU A 173 -2.89 0.25 -7.53
N ALA A 174 -2.98 -0.26 -8.76
CA ALA A 174 -4.27 -0.51 -9.41
C ALA A 174 -5.05 -1.65 -8.73
N LEU A 175 -4.37 -2.74 -8.36
CA LEU A 175 -4.94 -3.87 -7.63
C LEU A 175 -5.42 -3.46 -6.24
N ASP A 176 -4.59 -2.75 -5.46
CA ASP A 176 -4.94 -2.24 -4.12
C ASP A 176 -6.14 -1.29 -4.17
N ARG A 177 -6.22 -0.49 -5.24
CA ARG A 177 -7.35 0.41 -5.44
C ARG A 177 -8.62 -0.37 -5.79
N GLY A 178 -8.55 -1.34 -6.70
CA GLY A 178 -9.69 -2.18 -7.08
C GLY A 178 -10.22 -3.00 -5.90
N GLU A 179 -9.34 -3.45 -5.01
CA GLU A 179 -9.73 -4.14 -3.78
C GLU A 179 -10.40 -3.19 -2.78
N ARG A 180 -9.87 -1.98 -2.58
CA ARG A 180 -10.47 -0.96 -1.71
C ARG A 180 -11.85 -0.50 -2.20
N GLU A 181 -12.03 -0.42 -3.52
CA GLU A 181 -13.33 -0.12 -4.14
C GLU A 181 -14.27 -1.35 -4.16
N GLY A 182 -13.79 -2.53 -3.74
CA GLY A 182 -14.55 -3.76 -3.60
C GLY A 182 -14.84 -4.50 -4.91
N PHE A 183 -14.12 -4.21 -5.99
CA PHE A 183 -14.23 -4.91 -7.28
C PHE A 183 -13.30 -6.10 -7.39
N LEU A 184 -12.20 -6.10 -6.65
CA LEU A 184 -11.19 -7.14 -6.68
C LEU A 184 -11.00 -7.76 -5.30
N LYS A 185 -10.58 -9.03 -5.29
CA LYS A 185 -9.98 -9.69 -4.14
C LYS A 185 -8.55 -10.06 -4.52
N VAL A 186 -7.58 -9.50 -3.81
CA VAL A 186 -6.16 -9.66 -4.10
C VAL A 186 -5.51 -10.53 -3.05
N SER A 187 -4.68 -11.47 -3.47
CA SER A 187 -3.95 -12.40 -2.59
C SER A 187 -2.55 -12.68 -3.13
N ILE A 188 -1.69 -13.18 -2.27
CA ILE A 188 -0.39 -13.73 -2.69
C ILE A 188 -0.47 -15.25 -2.59
N ALA A 189 -0.48 -15.90 -3.74
CA ALA A 189 -0.47 -17.34 -3.85
C ALA A 189 0.97 -17.87 -3.90
N VAL A 190 1.23 -18.94 -3.17
CA VAL A 190 2.42 -19.77 -3.26
C VAL A 190 1.99 -21.22 -3.33
N GLU A 191 2.88 -22.12 -3.73
CA GLU A 191 2.63 -23.55 -3.67
C GLU A 191 2.59 -24.00 -2.20
N ALA A 192 1.37 -24.15 -1.68
CA ALA A 192 1.09 -24.34 -0.25
C ALA A 192 1.76 -25.62 0.28
N GLU A 193 1.73 -26.72 -0.50
CA GLU A 193 2.36 -27.99 -0.12
C GLU A 193 3.87 -27.85 0.05
N ARG A 194 4.51 -27.13 -0.86
CA ARG A 194 5.96 -26.91 -0.81
C ARG A 194 6.34 -25.98 0.33
N ALA A 195 5.62 -24.87 0.51
CA ALA A 195 5.89 -23.95 1.60
C ALA A 195 5.64 -24.59 2.99
N GLY A 196 4.53 -25.31 3.16
CA GLY A 196 4.26 -26.11 4.35
C GLY A 196 5.29 -27.23 4.56
N GLY A 197 5.73 -27.86 3.47
CA GLY A 197 6.79 -28.87 3.48
C GLY A 197 8.14 -28.33 3.98
N ILE A 198 8.49 -27.08 3.66
CA ILE A 198 9.69 -26.42 4.21
C ILE A 198 9.59 -26.33 5.74
N VAL A 199 8.45 -25.86 6.26
CA VAL A 199 8.23 -25.75 7.71
C VAL A 199 8.29 -27.13 8.38
N ALA A 200 7.57 -28.10 7.81
CA ALA A 200 7.59 -29.47 8.32
C ALA A 200 9.01 -30.09 8.32
N TRP A 201 9.79 -29.83 7.26
CA TRP A 201 11.17 -30.29 7.18
C TRP A 201 12.09 -29.65 8.23
N MET A 202 11.88 -28.39 8.54
CA MET A 202 12.69 -27.68 9.54
C MET A 202 12.46 -28.17 10.96
N PHE A 203 11.25 -28.60 11.31
CA PHE A 203 10.89 -28.95 12.69
C PHE A 203 10.63 -30.42 12.92
N ALA A 204 10.09 -31.17 11.96
CA ALA A 204 9.76 -32.58 12.16
C ALA A 204 10.93 -33.53 11.84
N ARG A 205 11.40 -34.28 12.84
CA ARG A 205 12.49 -35.25 12.72
C ARG A 205 11.94 -36.63 12.32
N LYS A 206 11.43 -36.77 11.10
CA LYS A 206 10.72 -37.96 10.61
C LYS A 206 11.46 -39.30 10.83
N LYS A 207 12.79 -39.28 10.79
CA LYS A 207 13.61 -40.51 10.93
C LYS A 207 13.93 -40.90 12.37
N THR A 208 13.98 -39.95 13.29
CA THR A 208 14.48 -40.14 14.66
C THR A 208 13.48 -39.72 15.73
N GLY A 209 12.41 -39.02 15.40
CA GLY A 209 11.50 -38.40 16.36
C GLY A 209 10.34 -39.27 16.86
N GLY A 210 10.33 -40.59 16.52
CA GLY A 210 9.31 -41.53 17.00
C GLY A 210 7.87 -41.06 16.73
N ALA A 211 6.95 -41.36 17.64
CA ALA A 211 5.54 -40.98 17.57
C ALA A 211 5.31 -39.45 17.61
N SER A 212 6.22 -38.69 18.23
CA SER A 212 6.17 -37.24 18.33
C SER A 212 6.32 -36.54 16.97
N ALA A 213 7.08 -37.13 16.04
CA ALA A 213 7.38 -36.53 14.75
C ALA A 213 6.12 -36.24 13.92
N ALA A 214 5.15 -37.13 13.94
CA ALA A 214 3.87 -36.94 13.23
C ALA A 214 3.05 -35.79 13.82
N ILE A 215 3.07 -35.65 15.15
CA ILE A 215 2.37 -34.54 15.84
C ILE A 215 3.05 -33.22 15.52
N VAL A 216 4.37 -33.15 15.55
CA VAL A 216 5.14 -31.94 15.20
C VAL A 216 4.96 -31.59 13.73
N GLU A 217 4.91 -32.57 12.82
CA GLU A 217 4.63 -32.34 11.41
C GLU A 217 3.23 -31.72 11.21
N ALA A 218 2.21 -32.27 11.86
CA ALA A 218 0.84 -31.73 11.80
C ALA A 218 0.78 -30.31 12.39
N ALA A 219 1.48 -30.05 13.50
CA ALA A 219 1.60 -28.72 14.09
C ALA A 219 2.31 -27.72 13.16
N ALA A 220 3.34 -28.17 12.45
CA ALA A 220 4.07 -27.33 11.48
C ALA A 220 3.20 -26.93 10.29
N LEU A 221 2.42 -27.86 9.76
CA LEU A 221 1.47 -27.56 8.67
C LEU A 221 0.34 -26.64 9.13
N ASP A 222 -0.18 -26.82 10.35
CA ASP A 222 -1.17 -25.88 10.93
C ASP A 222 -0.54 -24.51 11.20
N ALA A 223 0.66 -24.44 11.75
CA ALA A 223 1.41 -23.21 11.95
C ALA A 223 1.56 -22.43 10.63
N TYR A 224 1.95 -23.13 9.56
CA TYR A 224 2.06 -22.53 8.25
C TYR A 224 0.73 -21.98 7.75
N SER A 225 -0.30 -22.81 7.67
CA SER A 225 -1.56 -22.44 7.02
C SER A 225 -2.35 -21.40 7.80
N ARG A 226 -2.38 -21.50 9.12
CA ARG A 226 -3.21 -20.66 9.99
C ARG A 226 -2.50 -19.41 10.50
N LEU A 227 -1.20 -19.47 10.75
CA LEU A 227 -0.46 -18.39 11.44
C LEU A 227 0.57 -17.70 10.54
N ILE A 228 1.41 -18.47 9.83
CA ILE A 228 2.53 -17.91 9.07
C ILE A 228 2.07 -17.34 7.74
N HIS A 229 1.35 -18.14 6.94
CA HIS A 229 0.92 -17.72 5.60
C HIS A 229 0.13 -16.41 5.60
N PRO A 230 -0.94 -16.22 6.41
CA PRO A 230 -1.67 -14.95 6.41
C PRO A 230 -0.82 -13.76 6.87
N SER A 231 0.11 -14.01 7.80
CA SER A 231 1.01 -12.98 8.31
C SER A 231 2.03 -12.54 7.25
N LEU A 232 2.67 -13.48 6.55
CA LEU A 232 3.64 -13.18 5.48
C LEU A 232 2.97 -12.61 4.24
N GLU A 233 1.76 -13.03 3.91
CA GLU A 233 0.97 -12.45 2.84
C GLU A 233 0.71 -10.96 3.09
N ASN A 234 0.24 -10.61 4.28
CA ASN A 234 -0.01 -9.22 4.66
C ASN A 234 1.27 -8.38 4.67
N GLU A 235 2.38 -8.95 5.19
CA GLU A 235 3.69 -8.32 5.24
C GLU A 235 4.19 -8.00 3.83
N LEU A 236 4.16 -8.98 2.93
CA LEU A 236 4.64 -8.83 1.56
C LEU A 236 3.75 -7.89 0.75
N ARG A 237 2.44 -7.93 0.94
CA ARG A 237 1.53 -6.95 0.31
C ARG A 237 1.83 -5.53 0.76
N ALA A 238 2.03 -5.31 2.05
CA ALA A 238 2.38 -3.99 2.58
C ALA A 238 3.73 -3.50 2.01
N GLU A 239 4.73 -4.38 1.90
CA GLU A 239 6.02 -4.06 1.29
C GLU A 239 5.87 -3.67 -0.20
N LEU A 240 5.13 -4.45 -0.97
CA LEU A 240 4.88 -4.18 -2.39
C LEU A 240 4.15 -2.84 -2.59
N THR A 241 3.13 -2.56 -1.77
CA THR A 241 2.39 -1.30 -1.80
C THR A 241 3.28 -0.11 -1.45
N ALA A 242 4.11 -0.21 -0.40
CA ALA A 242 5.03 0.85 0.00
C ALA A 242 6.04 1.16 -1.11
N LYS A 243 6.67 0.13 -1.68
CA LYS A 243 7.62 0.27 -2.80
C LYS A 243 6.94 0.87 -4.05
N ALA A 244 5.72 0.46 -4.35
CA ALA A 244 4.96 0.97 -5.48
C ALA A 244 4.57 2.45 -5.29
N ALA A 245 4.19 2.84 -4.07
CA ALA A 245 3.86 4.22 -3.72
C ALA A 245 5.07 5.14 -3.84
N GLU A 246 6.23 4.74 -3.34
CA GLU A 246 7.48 5.48 -3.49
C GLU A 246 7.85 5.73 -4.95
N GLY A 247 7.79 4.68 -5.79
CA GLY A 247 8.02 4.80 -7.22
C GLY A 247 7.03 5.75 -7.91
N ALA A 248 5.76 5.70 -7.54
CA ALA A 248 4.74 6.60 -8.08
C ALA A 248 4.95 8.06 -7.65
N ILE A 249 5.34 8.31 -6.39
CA ILE A 249 5.68 9.65 -5.89
C ILE A 249 6.88 10.23 -6.64
N THR A 250 7.90 9.42 -6.91
CA THR A 250 9.08 9.85 -7.67
C THR A 250 8.69 10.29 -9.08
N VAL A 251 7.95 9.47 -9.81
CA VAL A 251 7.47 9.81 -11.18
C VAL A 251 6.58 11.05 -11.18
N PHE A 252 5.69 11.17 -10.17
CA PHE A 252 4.86 12.35 -10.00
C PHE A 252 5.71 13.61 -9.78
N GLY A 253 6.72 13.52 -8.91
CA GLY A 253 7.64 14.63 -8.63
C GLY A 253 8.40 15.08 -9.87
N GLU A 254 8.90 14.16 -10.69
CA GLU A 254 9.58 14.46 -11.96
C GLU A 254 8.64 15.18 -12.95
N ASN A 255 7.42 14.68 -13.12
CA ASN A 255 6.43 15.31 -13.98
C ASN A 255 6.03 16.69 -13.48
N LEU A 256 5.81 16.84 -12.18
CA LEU A 256 5.50 18.13 -11.55
C LEU A 256 6.64 19.14 -11.74
N ARG A 257 7.89 18.70 -11.56
CA ARG A 257 9.06 19.54 -11.79
C ARG A 257 9.09 20.07 -13.22
N GLN A 258 8.84 19.23 -14.22
CA GLN A 258 8.80 19.64 -15.62
C GLN A 258 7.70 20.67 -15.88
N LEU A 259 6.52 20.49 -15.29
CA LEU A 259 5.42 21.43 -15.39
C LEU A 259 5.75 22.79 -14.75
N LEU A 260 6.34 22.77 -13.54
CA LEU A 260 6.70 23.99 -12.84
C LEU A 260 7.86 24.76 -13.48
N LEU A 261 8.75 24.06 -14.21
CA LEU A 261 9.88 24.66 -14.91
C LEU A 261 9.54 25.10 -16.35
N GLN A 262 8.28 24.95 -16.78
CA GLN A 262 7.88 25.48 -18.09
C GLN A 262 8.15 26.98 -18.16
N PRO A 263 8.70 27.47 -19.29
CA PRO A 263 8.99 28.89 -19.44
C PRO A 263 7.69 29.70 -19.38
N PRO A 264 7.68 30.84 -18.66
CA PRO A 264 6.51 31.70 -18.61
C PRO A 264 6.19 32.30 -20.00
N ILE A 265 4.93 32.55 -20.27
CA ILE A 265 4.51 33.28 -21.45
C ILE A 265 4.99 34.72 -21.27
N ARG A 266 5.97 35.15 -22.08
CA ARG A 266 6.57 36.47 -21.98
C ARG A 266 5.90 37.43 -22.93
N GLY A 267 5.86 38.72 -22.53
CA GLY A 267 5.47 39.82 -23.37
C GLY A 267 3.98 39.91 -23.72
N LYS A 268 3.14 39.22 -22.97
CA LYS A 268 1.69 39.16 -23.20
C LYS A 268 0.90 39.54 -21.97
N THR A 269 -0.26 40.22 -22.20
CA THR A 269 -1.25 40.44 -21.14
C THR A 269 -2.09 39.17 -20.99
N VAL A 270 -2.09 38.60 -19.78
CA VAL A 270 -2.72 37.32 -19.49
C VAL A 270 -3.87 37.47 -18.50
N MET A 271 -5.01 36.86 -18.80
CA MET A 271 -6.11 36.68 -17.86
C MET A 271 -6.06 35.26 -17.26
N GLY A 272 -5.93 35.14 -15.95
CA GLY A 272 -6.06 33.87 -15.21
C GLY A 272 -7.50 33.74 -14.67
N LEU A 273 -8.08 32.53 -14.87
CA LEU A 273 -9.35 32.14 -14.27
C LEU A 273 -9.14 30.93 -13.37
N ASP A 274 -9.51 31.07 -12.10
CA ASP A 274 -9.49 30.01 -11.11
C ASP A 274 -10.93 29.61 -10.75
N PRO A 275 -11.48 28.52 -11.30
CA PRO A 275 -12.87 28.14 -11.09
C PRO A 275 -13.13 27.69 -9.65
N GLY A 276 -14.11 28.31 -8.99
CA GLY A 276 -14.60 27.90 -7.68
C GLY A 276 -16.11 27.73 -7.68
N TYR A 277 -16.60 26.53 -7.34
CA TYR A 277 -18.05 26.25 -7.38
C TYR A 277 -18.85 27.06 -6.35
N ARG A 278 -18.38 27.16 -5.13
CA ARG A 278 -19.09 27.85 -4.04
C ARG A 278 -18.73 29.31 -3.93
N MET A 279 -17.45 29.62 -4.11
CA MET A 279 -16.89 30.98 -3.91
C MET A 279 -16.84 31.79 -5.19
N GLY A 280 -17.32 31.23 -6.30
CA GLY A 280 -17.22 31.87 -7.63
C GLY A 280 -15.84 31.65 -8.28
N CYS A 281 -15.78 31.92 -9.58
CA CYS A 281 -14.55 31.89 -10.37
C CYS A 281 -13.77 33.18 -10.14
N LYS A 282 -12.57 33.09 -9.59
CA LYS A 282 -11.67 34.23 -9.44
C LYS A 282 -11.01 34.54 -10.77
N VAL A 283 -10.97 35.82 -11.12
CA VAL A 283 -10.38 36.31 -12.36
C VAL A 283 -9.32 37.34 -12.02
N ALA A 284 -8.14 37.22 -12.62
CA ALA A 284 -7.07 38.19 -12.49
C ALA A 284 -6.47 38.50 -13.88
N VAL A 285 -6.17 39.72 -14.16
CA VAL A 285 -5.45 40.14 -15.37
C VAL A 285 -4.09 40.66 -14.96
N VAL A 286 -3.04 40.18 -15.62
CA VAL A 286 -1.66 40.61 -15.40
C VAL A 286 -1.05 41.13 -16.68
N ASP A 287 -0.22 42.14 -16.57
CA ASP A 287 0.55 42.70 -17.69
C ASP A 287 1.76 41.82 -18.06
N PRO A 288 2.50 42.12 -19.13
CA PRO A 288 3.69 41.39 -19.54
C PRO A 288 4.80 41.29 -18.48
N THR A 289 4.78 42.15 -17.46
CA THR A 289 5.77 42.15 -16.36
C THR A 289 5.30 41.37 -15.13
N GLY A 290 4.06 40.88 -15.12
CA GLY A 290 3.44 40.18 -14.01
C GLY A 290 2.70 41.09 -13.02
N LYS A 291 2.59 42.41 -13.30
CA LYS A 291 1.82 43.32 -12.47
C LYS A 291 0.32 43.08 -12.66
N VAL A 292 -0.41 42.97 -11.57
CA VAL A 292 -1.87 42.80 -11.59
C VAL A 292 -2.54 44.11 -12.05
N LEU A 293 -3.30 44.03 -13.15
CA LEU A 293 -4.04 45.14 -13.72
C LEU A 293 -5.50 45.22 -13.24
N ASP A 294 -6.11 44.02 -13.10
CA ASP A 294 -7.55 43.96 -12.74
C ASP A 294 -7.84 42.61 -12.04
N THR A 295 -8.82 42.61 -11.14
CA THR A 295 -9.28 41.40 -10.46
C THR A 295 -10.80 41.43 -10.31
N ASN A 296 -11.44 40.25 -10.40
CA ASN A 296 -12.87 40.11 -10.18
C ASN A 296 -13.24 38.68 -9.72
N VAL A 297 -14.48 38.50 -9.29
CA VAL A 297 -15.07 37.19 -9.02
C VAL A 297 -16.35 37.07 -9.83
N VAL A 298 -16.47 36.03 -10.65
CA VAL A 298 -17.62 35.77 -11.51
C VAL A 298 -18.26 34.45 -11.20
N TYR A 299 -19.53 34.27 -11.46
CA TYR A 299 -20.32 33.10 -11.19
C TYR A 299 -20.87 32.48 -12.48
N PRO A 300 -20.04 31.75 -13.27
CA PRO A 300 -20.45 31.19 -14.56
C PRO A 300 -21.30 29.93 -14.43
N VAL A 301 -21.66 29.51 -13.23
CA VAL A 301 -22.44 28.29 -12.97
C VAL A 301 -23.93 28.58 -13.09
N PRO A 302 -24.71 27.73 -13.83
CA PRO A 302 -26.16 27.96 -14.06
C PRO A 302 -26.98 28.06 -12.78
N GLU A 303 -26.59 27.39 -11.72
CA GLU A 303 -27.24 27.36 -10.39
C GLU A 303 -27.35 28.77 -9.78
N PHE A 304 -26.39 29.63 -10.01
CA PHE A 304 -26.41 31.00 -9.51
C PHE A 304 -27.18 31.99 -10.42
N LYS A 305 -27.68 31.54 -11.61
CA LYS A 305 -28.42 32.37 -12.58
C LYS A 305 -27.70 33.67 -13.00
N ARG A 306 -26.35 33.68 -12.98
CA ARG A 306 -25.50 34.84 -13.26
C ARG A 306 -24.55 34.64 -14.45
N VAL A 307 -24.82 33.66 -15.30
CA VAL A 307 -23.94 33.32 -16.43
C VAL A 307 -23.75 34.49 -17.39
N ASP A 308 -24.84 35.20 -17.74
CA ASP A 308 -24.77 36.37 -18.67
C ASP A 308 -24.04 37.56 -18.05
N GLN A 309 -24.17 37.76 -16.75
CA GLN A 309 -23.39 38.75 -16.01
C GLN A 309 -21.91 38.41 -16.03
N ALA A 310 -21.55 37.12 -15.77
CA ALA A 310 -20.18 36.63 -15.83
C ALA A 310 -19.57 36.83 -17.22
N LYS A 311 -20.30 36.48 -18.29
CA LYS A 311 -19.88 36.74 -19.69
C LYS A 311 -19.60 38.21 -19.95
N LYS A 312 -20.49 39.13 -19.54
CA LYS A 312 -20.32 40.56 -19.71
C LYS A 312 -19.09 41.07 -18.95
N THR A 313 -18.90 40.63 -17.71
CA THR A 313 -17.75 41.02 -16.88
C THR A 313 -16.42 40.56 -17.50
N ILE A 314 -16.32 39.31 -17.87
CA ILE A 314 -15.10 38.75 -18.51
C ILE A 314 -14.81 39.50 -19.82
N LYS A 315 -15.82 39.69 -20.67
CA LYS A 315 -15.67 40.43 -21.94
C LYS A 315 -15.19 41.86 -21.72
N SER A 316 -15.75 42.56 -20.73
CA SER A 316 -15.32 43.91 -20.37
C SER A 316 -13.87 43.95 -19.90
N MET A 317 -13.46 43.03 -19.03
CA MET A 317 -12.08 42.95 -18.53
C MET A 317 -11.08 42.63 -19.65
N VAL A 318 -11.42 41.74 -20.57
CA VAL A 318 -10.58 41.40 -21.72
C VAL A 318 -10.38 42.63 -22.64
N LEU A 319 -11.45 43.32 -22.99
CA LEU A 319 -11.38 44.47 -23.87
C LEU A 319 -10.67 45.68 -23.22
N LYS A 320 -10.95 45.91 -21.92
CA LYS A 320 -10.37 47.05 -21.16
C LYS A 320 -8.85 46.89 -21.01
N ASN A 321 -8.37 45.69 -20.81
CA ASN A 321 -6.95 45.42 -20.48
C ASN A 321 -6.18 44.82 -21.67
N GLU A 322 -6.77 44.77 -22.85
CA GLU A 322 -6.15 44.21 -24.07
C GLU A 322 -5.56 42.79 -23.84
N VAL A 323 -6.34 41.91 -23.19
CA VAL A 323 -5.91 40.56 -22.87
C VAL A 323 -5.66 39.76 -24.15
N GLU A 324 -4.46 39.19 -24.29
CA GLU A 324 -4.06 38.39 -25.43
C GLU A 324 -4.21 36.89 -25.20
N VAL A 325 -4.07 36.46 -23.95
CA VAL A 325 -4.08 35.04 -23.57
C VAL A 325 -4.93 34.82 -22.33
N MET A 326 -5.70 33.73 -22.33
CA MET A 326 -6.47 33.31 -21.17
C MET A 326 -5.94 31.95 -20.67
N ALA A 327 -5.65 31.87 -19.37
CA ALA A 327 -5.30 30.63 -18.67
C ALA A 327 -6.45 30.25 -17.75
N ILE A 328 -6.97 29.05 -17.91
CA ILE A 328 -8.10 28.55 -17.13
C ILE A 328 -7.60 27.36 -16.28
N GLY A 329 -7.68 27.50 -14.94
CA GLY A 329 -7.42 26.43 -13.99
C GLY A 329 -8.57 25.43 -14.00
N ILE A 330 -8.26 24.13 -13.90
CA ILE A 330 -9.26 23.08 -13.83
C ILE A 330 -9.45 22.70 -12.36
N PHE A 331 -10.65 22.96 -11.82
CA PHE A 331 -11.06 22.51 -10.49
C PHE A 331 -12.00 21.31 -10.62
N PHE A 332 -11.55 20.15 -10.13
CA PHE A 332 -12.44 18.99 -9.94
C PHE A 332 -13.15 19.11 -8.60
N THR A 333 -14.45 19.31 -8.63
CA THR A 333 -15.27 19.29 -7.43
C THR A 333 -15.42 17.87 -6.89
N THR A 334 -15.04 17.76 -5.65
CA THR A 334 -15.25 16.64 -4.78
C THR A 334 -16.73 16.26 -4.65
N SER A 335 -17.13 15.16 -5.22
CA SER A 335 -17.92 14.09 -4.60
C SER A 335 -17.90 12.82 -5.44
N TYR A 336 -17.36 12.86 -6.63
CA TYR A 336 -17.02 11.66 -7.39
C TYR A 336 -15.63 11.86 -7.98
N ILE A 337 -14.70 11.03 -7.48
CA ILE A 337 -13.40 10.79 -8.07
C ILE A 337 -12.31 11.79 -7.64
N LEU A 338 -11.69 11.52 -6.52
CA LEU A 338 -10.27 11.67 -6.36
C LEU A 338 -9.55 10.77 -7.39
N ARG A 339 -9.58 11.15 -8.64
CA ARG A 339 -8.67 10.61 -9.65
C ARG A 339 -7.66 11.68 -9.93
N SER A 340 -6.48 11.42 -9.37
CA SER A 340 -5.21 11.99 -9.75
C SER A 340 -5.19 12.48 -11.19
N THR A 341 -5.21 13.79 -11.38
CA THR A 341 -4.52 14.39 -12.49
C THR A 341 -4.09 15.78 -12.06
N VAL A 342 -2.81 15.99 -12.11
CA VAL A 342 -2.18 17.29 -12.06
C VAL A 342 -2.98 18.23 -12.95
N GLY A 343 -3.43 19.35 -12.41
CA GLY A 343 -4.26 20.32 -13.14
C GLY A 343 -3.59 20.74 -14.44
N VAL A 344 -4.14 20.31 -15.55
CA VAL A 344 -3.72 20.82 -16.87
C VAL A 344 -4.38 22.15 -17.03
N SER A 345 -3.60 23.24 -16.99
CA SER A 345 -4.07 24.58 -17.34
C SER A 345 -4.22 24.66 -18.85
N CYS A 346 -5.43 24.88 -19.33
CA CYS A 346 -5.65 25.21 -20.75
C CYS A 346 -5.24 26.67 -21.00
N ILE A 347 -4.28 26.90 -21.89
CA ILE A 347 -3.86 28.20 -22.34
C ILE A 347 -4.45 28.41 -23.73
N LEU A 348 -5.38 29.39 -23.86
CA LEU A 348 -6.09 29.66 -25.10
C LEU A 348 -5.85 31.11 -25.57
N PRO A 349 -5.59 31.34 -26.87
CA PRO A 349 -5.65 32.71 -27.45
C PRO A 349 -7.07 33.27 -27.31
N VAL A 350 -7.18 34.56 -27.02
CA VAL A 350 -8.46 35.25 -26.80
C VAL A 350 -9.41 35.11 -27.99
N GLU A 351 -8.87 35.14 -29.20
CA GLU A 351 -9.63 34.99 -30.46
C GLU A 351 -10.43 33.68 -30.52
N LYS A 352 -9.90 32.59 -29.92
CA LYS A 352 -10.60 31.29 -29.86
C LYS A 352 -11.67 31.22 -28.77
N VAL A 353 -11.58 32.02 -27.72
CA VAL A 353 -12.55 32.04 -26.62
C VAL A 353 -13.84 32.75 -26.98
N PHE A 354 -13.76 33.83 -27.77
CA PHE A 354 -14.95 34.63 -28.19
C PHE A 354 -15.63 34.07 -29.44
N GLY A 355 -14.99 33.20 -30.20
CA GLY A 355 -15.63 32.44 -31.30
C GLY A 355 -16.55 31.33 -30.84
N CYS A 356 -16.38 30.81 -29.60
CA CYS A 356 -17.28 29.82 -29.02
C CYS A 356 -18.49 30.49 -28.36
N THR A 357 -19.68 30.21 -28.87
CA THR A 357 -20.95 30.74 -28.34
C THR A 357 -21.31 30.20 -26.95
N ASP A 358 -20.58 29.27 -26.42
CA ASP A 358 -20.88 28.66 -25.12
C ASP A 358 -19.60 28.43 -24.27
N ILE A 359 -19.52 29.12 -23.14
CA ILE A 359 -18.43 28.94 -22.14
C ILE A 359 -18.39 27.48 -21.63
N ARG A 360 -19.48 26.71 -21.72
CA ARG A 360 -19.52 25.28 -21.42
C ARG A 360 -18.58 24.45 -22.31
N PHE A 361 -18.29 24.92 -23.51
CA PHE A 361 -17.43 24.17 -24.46
C PHE A 361 -15.97 24.14 -24.03
N CYS A 362 -15.47 25.18 -23.35
CA CYS A 362 -14.11 25.18 -22.78
C CYS A 362 -13.94 24.21 -21.62
N ILE A 363 -15.00 23.85 -20.90
CA ILE A 363 -15.00 22.84 -19.81
C ILE A 363 -15.16 21.43 -20.40
N SER A 364 -15.80 21.30 -21.57
CA SER A 364 -16.03 20.03 -22.28
C SER A 364 -14.82 19.52 -23.08
N CYS A 365 -13.86 20.37 -23.44
CA CYS A 365 -12.63 19.96 -24.12
C CYS A 365 -11.81 18.95 -23.32
N ASP A 366 -11.98 18.90 -21.99
CA ASP A 366 -11.28 17.95 -21.13
C ASP A 366 -11.67 16.48 -21.32
N TYR A 367 -12.91 16.21 -21.71
CA TYR A 367 -13.34 14.82 -21.92
C TYR A 367 -12.69 14.20 -23.17
N HIS A 368 -12.43 14.98 -24.19
CA HIS A 368 -11.75 14.52 -25.40
C HIS A 368 -10.23 14.51 -25.27
N PHE A 369 -9.65 15.45 -24.52
CA PHE A 369 -8.22 15.53 -24.27
C PHE A 369 -7.72 14.37 -23.41
N SER A 370 -8.51 13.94 -22.42
CA SER A 370 -8.19 12.76 -21.60
C SER A 370 -8.29 11.44 -22.39
N GLN A 371 -9.11 11.36 -23.44
CA GLN A 371 -9.13 10.22 -24.36
C GLN A 371 -7.93 10.23 -25.33
N LEU A 372 -7.50 11.39 -25.80
CA LEU A 372 -6.34 11.51 -26.70
C LEU A 372 -5.01 11.19 -26.01
N LEU A 373 -4.85 11.53 -24.75
CA LEU A 373 -3.70 11.12 -23.93
C LEU A 373 -3.67 9.61 -23.69
N ARG A 374 -4.82 8.93 -23.69
CA ARG A 374 -4.90 7.46 -23.58
C ARG A 374 -4.52 6.72 -24.87
N THR A 375 -4.64 7.35 -26.02
CA THR A 375 -4.40 6.71 -27.33
C THR A 375 -3.02 6.96 -27.91
N GLY A 376 -2.15 7.74 -27.23
CA GLY A 376 -0.75 7.93 -27.63
C GLY A 376 -0.56 8.65 -28.97
N ILE A 377 -1.58 9.29 -29.52
CA ILE A 377 -1.51 9.98 -30.82
C ILE A 377 -1.14 11.45 -30.56
N GLN A 378 0.11 11.80 -30.83
CA GLN A 378 0.56 13.18 -31.01
C GLN A 378 -0.01 13.76 -32.32
N GLY A 379 -1.28 14.10 -32.35
CA GLY A 379 -1.91 14.87 -33.39
C GLY A 379 -1.87 16.38 -33.07
N ARG A 380 -1.60 17.21 -34.07
CA ARG A 380 -1.51 18.67 -33.92
C ARG A 380 -2.80 19.22 -33.33
N ILE A 381 -2.64 20.03 -32.29
CA ILE A 381 -3.72 20.73 -31.55
C ILE A 381 -4.62 21.61 -32.46
N GLN A 382 -4.24 21.80 -33.72
CA GLN A 382 -4.99 22.65 -34.68
C GLN A 382 -6.29 22.03 -35.20
N ASP A 383 -6.48 20.70 -35.08
CA ASP A 383 -7.62 20.00 -35.71
C ASP A 383 -8.77 19.65 -34.75
N ILE A 384 -8.71 20.09 -33.48
CA ILE A 384 -9.66 19.68 -32.42
C ILE A 384 -10.67 20.81 -32.05
N CYS A 385 -10.55 21.97 -32.67
CA CYS A 385 -11.47 23.08 -32.46
C CYS A 385 -12.25 23.41 -33.76
N ILE A 386 -13.03 22.44 -34.25
CA ILE A 386 -14.15 22.66 -35.19
C ILE A 386 -15.41 22.11 -34.59
#